data_e44618f9a31dfbdfee9c108998354e58
#
_entry.id   e44618f9a31dfbdfee9c108998354e58
#
_cell.length_a   1.000
_cell.length_b   1.000
_cell.length_c   1.000
_cell.angle_alpha   90.00
_cell.angle_beta   90.00
_cell.angle_gamma   90.00
#
_symmetry.space_group_name_H-M   'P 1'
#
loop_
_entity.id
_entity.type
_entity.pdbx_description
1 polymer ?
#
loop_
_entity_poly.entity_id
_entity_poly.type
_entity_poly.pdbx_seq_one_letter_code
_entity_poly.pdbx_strand_id
1 'polypeptide(L)'
;MPATDPRDVELVDALCAHFRAATPVDDRERESIDEFLNVVPQLVAPFSEHADIRHVTASAFVVGRRGVVLHLHKRLNMWLQPGGHIDDGEHPRDAAVRESHEELGLAVTHPPDLRGMW
;
A
#
# COMPACT_ATOMS: atom_id res chain seq x y z
N MET A 1 5.41 19.08 5.93
CA MET A 1 6.68 18.79 6.64
C MET A 1 7.03 17.34 6.41
N PRO A 2 8.28 17.07 6.09
CA PRO A 2 8.71 15.70 5.87
C PRO A 2 8.64 14.84 7.14
N ALA A 3 8.61 13.53 6.95
CA ALA A 3 8.61 12.56 8.03
C ALA A 3 9.85 12.74 8.93
N THR A 4 9.65 12.54 10.22
CA THR A 4 10.70 12.69 11.24
C THR A 4 11.12 11.36 11.87
N ASP A 5 10.24 10.34 11.81
CA ASP A 5 10.61 8.98 12.24
C ASP A 5 11.58 8.39 11.20
N PRO A 6 12.78 7.94 11.61
CA PRO A 6 13.75 7.36 10.68
C PRO A 6 13.22 6.17 9.86
N ARG A 7 12.34 5.37 10.45
CA ARG A 7 11.72 4.22 9.73
C ARG A 7 10.80 4.70 8.61
N ASP A 8 10.02 5.74 8.88
CA ASP A 8 9.14 6.34 7.87
C ASP A 8 9.96 6.98 6.75
N VAL A 9 11.05 7.68 7.09
CA VAL A 9 11.95 8.28 6.11
C VAL A 9 12.54 7.22 5.19
N GLU A 10 13.08 6.15 5.76
CA GLU A 10 13.68 5.05 4.98
C GLU A 10 12.65 4.39 4.06
N LEU A 11 11.44 4.14 4.57
CA LEU A 11 10.37 3.51 3.78
C LEU A 11 9.85 4.45 2.68
N VAL A 12 9.67 5.72 2.96
CA VAL A 12 9.28 6.72 1.95
C VAL A 12 10.32 6.79 0.84
N ASP A 13 11.60 6.83 1.19
CA ASP A 13 12.68 6.87 0.20
C ASP A 13 12.66 5.63 -0.69
N ALA A 14 12.47 4.45 -0.11
CA ALA A 14 12.39 3.19 -0.85
C ALA A 14 11.17 3.14 -1.79
N LEU A 15 10.01 3.56 -1.32
CA LEU A 15 8.79 3.61 -2.14
C LEU A 15 8.91 4.62 -3.27
N CYS A 16 9.45 5.81 -2.99
CA CYS A 16 9.65 6.83 -4.01
C CYS A 16 10.65 6.37 -5.08
N ALA A 17 11.73 5.71 -4.69
CA ALA A 17 12.70 5.15 -5.63
C ALA A 17 12.04 4.08 -6.53
N HIS A 18 11.21 3.22 -5.95
CA HIS A 18 10.45 2.22 -6.69
C HIS A 18 9.53 2.85 -7.73
N PHE A 19 8.73 3.84 -7.34
CA PHE A 19 7.79 4.49 -8.25
C PHE A 19 8.47 5.35 -9.31
N ARG A 20 9.60 5.98 -9.01
CA ARG A 20 10.38 6.71 -10.04
C ARG A 20 10.93 5.79 -11.10
N ALA A 21 11.28 4.55 -10.76
CA ALA A 21 11.78 3.55 -11.68
C ALA A 21 10.68 2.84 -12.46
N ALA A 22 9.42 2.95 -12.03
CA ALA A 22 8.30 2.26 -12.67
C ALA A 22 7.96 2.89 -14.02
N THR A 23 7.52 2.06 -14.97
CA THR A 23 6.96 2.51 -16.24
C THR A 23 5.46 2.46 -16.13
N PRO A 24 4.75 3.61 -16.11
CA PRO A 24 3.29 3.63 -16.03
C PRO A 24 2.65 2.94 -17.25
N VAL A 25 1.57 2.21 -17.02
CA VAL A 25 0.85 1.51 -18.09
C VAL A 25 -0.03 2.45 -18.89
N ASP A 26 -0.45 3.58 -18.29
CA ASP A 26 -1.28 4.59 -18.91
C ASP A 26 -1.11 5.96 -18.21
N ASP A 27 -1.81 6.97 -18.69
CA ASP A 27 -1.76 8.32 -18.13
C ASP A 27 -2.34 8.40 -16.72
N ARG A 28 -3.35 7.59 -16.40
CA ARG A 28 -3.97 7.55 -15.09
C ARG A 28 -2.98 7.04 -14.03
N GLU A 29 -2.25 5.99 -14.35
CA GLU A 29 -1.21 5.48 -13.45
C GLU A 29 -0.07 6.49 -13.30
N ARG A 30 0.32 7.16 -14.38
CA ARG A 30 1.32 8.24 -14.33
C ARG A 30 0.90 9.36 -13.38
N GLU A 31 -0.33 9.83 -13.47
CA GLU A 31 -0.87 10.87 -12.59
C GLU A 31 -0.87 10.42 -11.13
N SER A 32 -1.25 9.16 -10.87
CA SER A 32 -1.24 8.59 -9.51
C SER A 32 0.17 8.50 -8.93
N ILE A 33 1.15 8.09 -9.74
CA ILE A 33 2.56 8.05 -9.33
C ILE A 33 3.07 9.46 -9.04
N ASP A 34 2.78 10.42 -9.92
CA ASP A 34 3.20 11.81 -9.74
C ASP A 34 2.61 12.40 -8.45
N GLU A 35 1.34 12.15 -8.18
CA GLU A 35 0.69 12.59 -6.93
C GLU A 35 1.36 11.97 -5.70
N PHE A 36 1.62 10.67 -5.72
CA PHE A 36 2.32 9.98 -4.64
C PHE A 36 3.68 10.61 -4.37
N LEU A 37 4.49 10.82 -5.42
CA LEU A 37 5.83 11.39 -5.31
C LEU A 37 5.81 12.84 -4.81
N ASN A 38 4.75 13.58 -5.09
CA ASN A 38 4.60 14.95 -4.64
C ASN A 38 4.08 15.07 -3.21
N VAL A 39 3.16 14.21 -2.80
CA VAL A 39 2.44 14.33 -1.53
C VAL A 39 3.16 13.60 -0.40
N VAL A 40 3.48 12.32 -0.60
CA VAL A 40 3.94 11.43 0.49
C VAL A 40 5.24 11.92 1.15
N PRO A 41 6.26 12.39 0.41
CA PRO A 41 7.48 12.89 1.03
C PRO A 41 7.29 14.12 1.93
N GLN A 42 6.17 14.81 1.82
CA GLN A 42 5.88 16.01 2.61
C GLN A 42 5.07 15.73 3.88
N LEU A 43 4.57 14.50 4.05
CA LEU A 43 3.75 14.13 5.20
C LEU A 43 4.63 13.83 6.42
N VAL A 44 4.22 14.31 7.59
CA VAL A 44 4.94 14.11 8.86
C VAL A 44 4.92 12.64 9.30
N ALA A 45 3.76 12.00 9.17
CA ALA A 45 3.58 10.59 9.50
C ALA A 45 2.78 9.92 8.38
N PRO A 46 3.42 9.63 7.24
CA PRO A 46 2.72 9.23 6.01
C PRO A 46 1.97 7.91 6.10
N PHE A 47 2.30 7.06 7.07
CA PHE A 47 1.66 5.76 7.26
C PHE A 47 0.64 5.74 8.40
N SER A 48 0.36 6.89 9.04
CA SER A 48 -0.62 7.00 10.13
C SER A 48 -1.95 7.55 9.61
N GLU A 49 -3.03 6.80 9.83
CA GLU A 49 -4.40 7.27 9.53
C GLU A 49 -4.85 8.42 10.43
N HIS A 50 -4.17 8.64 11.56
CA HIS A 50 -4.56 9.63 12.56
C HIS A 50 -3.89 10.99 12.37
N ALA A 51 -2.78 11.05 11.64
CA ALA A 51 -1.97 12.25 11.51
C ALA A 51 -2.47 13.22 10.43
N ASP A 52 -2.99 12.69 9.33
CA ASP A 52 -3.50 13.46 8.19
C ASP A 52 -4.59 12.67 7.51
N ILE A 53 -5.53 13.35 6.88
CA ILE A 53 -6.53 12.71 6.02
C ILE A 53 -5.85 12.01 4.83
N ARG A 54 -4.72 12.55 4.39
CA ARG A 54 -3.86 11.93 3.37
C ARG A 54 -2.84 11.04 4.05
N HIS A 55 -2.88 9.78 3.76
CA HIS A 55 -1.94 8.79 4.29
C HIS A 55 -1.88 7.58 3.37
N VAL A 56 -0.81 6.81 3.51
CA VAL A 56 -0.62 5.59 2.74
C VAL A 56 -1.45 4.47 3.36
N THR A 57 -2.14 3.72 2.52
CA THR A 57 -2.81 2.47 2.87
C THR A 57 -2.17 1.32 2.12
N ALA A 58 -2.47 0.09 2.51
CA ALA A 58 -1.97 -1.10 1.84
C ALA A 58 -3.12 -1.98 1.39
N SER A 59 -3.01 -2.51 0.18
CA SER A 59 -3.95 -3.49 -0.34
C SER A 59 -3.20 -4.61 -1.04
N ALA A 60 -3.87 -5.73 -1.27
CA ALA A 60 -3.28 -6.90 -1.90
C ALA A 60 -4.06 -7.36 -3.13
N PHE A 61 -3.34 -7.69 -4.20
CA PHE A 61 -3.88 -8.54 -5.23
C PHE A 61 -3.65 -9.99 -4.83
N VAL A 62 -4.71 -10.64 -4.33
CA VAL A 62 -4.65 -12.05 -3.93
C VAL A 62 -4.97 -12.91 -5.13
N VAL A 63 -3.98 -13.66 -5.60
CA VAL A 63 -4.10 -14.48 -6.81
C VAL A 63 -4.11 -15.94 -6.41
N GLY A 64 -5.12 -16.65 -6.84
CA GLY A 64 -5.25 -18.10 -6.69
C GLY A 64 -5.38 -18.80 -8.04
N ARG A 65 -5.64 -20.10 -8.00
CA ARG A 65 -5.78 -20.92 -9.23
C ARG A 65 -6.91 -20.44 -10.14
N ARG A 66 -7.95 -19.83 -9.58
CA ARG A 66 -9.15 -19.40 -10.31
C ARG A 66 -9.14 -17.92 -10.68
N GLY A 67 -8.12 -17.19 -10.32
CA GLY A 67 -8.01 -15.76 -10.61
C GLY A 67 -7.75 -14.90 -9.38
N VAL A 68 -8.15 -13.65 -9.44
CA VAL A 68 -7.98 -12.67 -8.39
C VAL A 68 -9.15 -12.73 -7.42
N VAL A 69 -8.85 -12.68 -6.11
CA VAL A 69 -9.87 -12.69 -5.06
C VAL A 69 -10.30 -11.25 -4.76
N LEU A 70 -11.59 -11.01 -4.82
CA LEU A 70 -12.23 -9.78 -4.37
C LEU A 70 -13.26 -10.09 -3.30
N HIS A 71 -13.55 -9.13 -2.44
CA HIS A 71 -14.66 -9.23 -1.50
C HIS A 71 -15.64 -8.07 -1.67
N LEU A 72 -16.90 -8.29 -1.31
CA LEU A 72 -17.90 -7.25 -1.30
C LEU A 72 -17.72 -6.40 -0.03
N HIS A 73 -17.23 -5.19 -0.17
CA HIS A 73 -17.05 -4.27 0.95
C HIS A 73 -18.42 -3.80 1.44
N LYS A 74 -18.77 -4.14 2.69
CA LYS A 74 -20.14 -3.92 3.22
C LYS A 74 -20.52 -2.44 3.24
N ARG A 75 -19.61 -1.57 3.65
CA ARG A 75 -19.90 -0.14 3.77
C ARG A 75 -20.00 0.56 2.42
N LEU A 76 -19.09 0.22 1.50
CA LEU A 76 -19.03 0.84 0.18
C LEU A 76 -19.91 0.15 -0.85
N ASN A 77 -20.38 -1.06 -0.55
CA ASN A 77 -21.15 -1.90 -1.46
C ASN A 77 -20.46 -2.07 -2.83
N MET A 78 -19.16 -2.30 -2.80
CA MET A 78 -18.30 -2.47 -3.97
C MET A 78 -17.44 -3.71 -3.82
N TRP A 79 -17.14 -4.34 -4.95
CA TRP A 79 -16.16 -5.42 -5.01
C TRP A 79 -14.76 -4.83 -5.04
N LEU A 80 -13.97 -5.12 -4.03
CA LEU A 80 -12.62 -4.57 -3.85
C LEU A 80 -11.62 -5.66 -3.48
N GLN A 81 -10.36 -5.41 -3.79
CA GLN A 81 -9.25 -6.16 -3.19
C GLN A 81 -9.20 -5.89 -1.68
N PRO A 82 -8.69 -6.84 -0.87
CA PRO A 82 -8.50 -6.61 0.56
C PRO A 82 -7.44 -5.53 0.79
N GLY A 83 -7.66 -4.72 1.81
CA GLY A 83 -6.73 -3.65 2.17
C GLY A 83 -7.30 -2.75 3.23
N GLY A 84 -6.46 -1.88 3.75
CA GLY A 84 -6.82 -0.94 4.79
C GLY A 84 -5.64 -0.14 5.30
N HIS A 85 -5.83 0.42 6.50
CA HIS A 85 -4.83 1.24 7.16
C HIS A 85 -3.62 0.40 7.63
N ILE A 86 -2.49 1.07 7.71
CA ILE A 86 -1.25 0.48 8.21
C ILE A 86 -1.18 0.75 9.70
N ASP A 87 -0.95 -0.30 10.50
CA ASP A 87 -0.80 -0.17 11.94
C ASP A 87 0.53 0.51 12.30
N ASP A 88 0.61 1.09 13.49
CA ASP A 88 1.81 1.76 13.95
C ASP A 88 3.01 0.80 13.95
N GLY A 89 4.08 1.21 13.28
CA GLY A 89 5.29 0.41 13.14
C GLY A 89 5.21 -0.76 12.16
N GLU A 90 4.06 -0.98 11.53
CA GLU A 90 3.87 -2.04 10.56
C GLU A 90 4.41 -1.62 9.18
N HIS A 91 5.04 -2.57 8.48
CA HIS A 91 5.43 -2.37 7.09
C HIS A 91 4.20 -2.54 6.18
N PRO A 92 4.03 -1.72 5.11
CA PRO A 92 2.90 -1.86 4.18
C PRO A 92 2.70 -3.27 3.63
N ARG A 93 3.78 -3.98 3.39
CA ARG A 93 3.78 -5.36 2.93
C ARG A 93 3.11 -6.31 3.93
N ASP A 94 3.38 -6.11 5.22
CA ASP A 94 2.79 -6.91 6.30
C ASP A 94 1.33 -6.52 6.54
N ALA A 95 1.00 -5.23 6.38
CA ALA A 95 -0.38 -4.75 6.44
C ALA A 95 -1.25 -5.41 5.37
N ALA A 96 -0.76 -5.55 4.15
CA ALA A 96 -1.48 -6.22 3.07
C ALA A 96 -1.79 -7.70 3.41
N VAL A 97 -0.86 -8.40 4.03
CA VAL A 97 -1.05 -9.79 4.49
C VAL A 97 -2.07 -9.85 5.64
N ARG A 98 -1.95 -8.97 6.62
CA ARG A 98 -2.87 -8.91 7.76
C ARG A 98 -4.29 -8.60 7.31
N GLU A 99 -4.48 -7.59 6.47
CA GLU A 99 -5.80 -7.22 5.93
C GLU A 99 -6.42 -8.35 5.11
N SER A 100 -5.63 -9.09 4.33
CA SER A 100 -6.11 -10.26 3.60
C SER A 100 -6.65 -11.33 4.53
N HIS A 101 -5.97 -11.57 5.65
CA HIS A 101 -6.44 -12.52 6.66
C HIS A 101 -7.71 -12.02 7.36
N GLU A 102 -7.75 -10.76 7.75
CA GLU A 102 -8.90 -10.19 8.46
C GLU A 102 -10.15 -10.14 7.59
N GLU A 103 -10.02 -9.73 6.34
CA GLU A 103 -11.17 -9.54 5.44
C GLU A 103 -11.59 -10.79 4.68
N LEU A 104 -10.64 -11.65 4.32
CA LEU A 104 -10.90 -12.84 3.51
C LEU A 104 -10.80 -14.15 4.28
N GLY A 105 -10.19 -14.15 5.47
CA GLY A 105 -9.86 -15.37 6.20
C GLY A 105 -8.77 -16.22 5.53
N LEU A 106 -7.99 -15.63 4.63
CA LEU A 106 -6.96 -16.33 3.86
C LEU A 106 -5.56 -15.99 4.36
N ALA A 107 -4.72 -17.02 4.49
CA ALA A 107 -3.29 -16.86 4.67
C ALA A 107 -2.64 -16.68 3.30
N VAL A 108 -2.00 -15.53 3.08
CA VAL A 108 -1.35 -15.19 1.80
C VAL A 108 0.13 -14.92 2.02
N THR A 109 0.91 -15.08 0.95
CA THR A 109 2.35 -14.81 0.95
C THR A 109 2.72 -13.98 -0.26
N HIS A 110 3.78 -13.19 -0.13
CA HIS A 110 4.34 -12.49 -1.27
C HIS A 110 5.12 -13.45 -2.18
N PRO A 111 5.07 -13.27 -3.50
CA PRO A 111 5.92 -14.04 -4.42
C PRO A 111 7.40 -13.85 -4.07
N PRO A 112 8.25 -14.89 -4.24
CA PRO A 112 9.67 -14.80 -3.89
C PRO A 112 10.45 -13.73 -4.67
N ASP A 113 10.06 -13.47 -5.91
CA ASP A 113 10.68 -12.48 -6.77
C ASP A 113 10.38 -11.02 -6.36
N LEU A 114 9.34 -10.81 -5.56
CA LEU A 114 9.00 -9.50 -5.01
C LEU A 114 9.59 -9.25 -3.63
N ARG A 115 10.26 -10.23 -3.03
CA ARG A 115 10.90 -10.07 -1.73
C ARG A 115 12.08 -9.11 -1.84
N GLY A 116 12.12 -8.14 -0.94
CA GLY A 116 13.21 -7.17 -0.87
C GLY A 116 13.10 -6.03 -1.88
N MET A 117 11.97 -5.85 -2.52
CA MET A 117 11.72 -4.68 -3.36
C MET A 117 11.60 -3.40 -2.53
N TRP A 118 11.36 -3.52 -1.24
CA TRP A 118 11.10 -2.38 -0.35
C TRP A 118 11.72 -2.61 1.03
#